data_c39b4abf9aa241a7b6ed8ee18cd884e8
#
_entry.id   c39b4abf9aa241a7b6ed8ee18cd884e8
#
_cell.length_a   1.000
_cell.length_b   1.000
_cell.length_c   1.000
_cell.angle_alpha   90.00
_cell.angle_beta   90.00
_cell.angle_gamma   90.00
#
_symmetry.space_group_name_H-M   'P 1'
#
loop_
_entity.id
_entity.type
_entity.pdbx_description
1 polymer ?
#
loop_
_entity_poly.entity_id
_entity_poly.type
_entity_poly.pdbx_seq_one_letter_code
_entity_poly.pdbx_strand_id
1 'polypeptide(L)'
;MDCVKIESGTSLLRVFHAAPQAPAVDVYINEKLVFSNLQFTQFSSYVKLKEGEYRIDIFQTGTMLQPIISGSLDLDEGQMLTIAAIGNLDDLSLLVINDNADKKASPKVSSFRVVHLSPNTPAVDILVNNKILVESLAFKQNTSYVDIAPGSYNIEAVLNSNKESVLVFGAVLKTNRIYTIYIVGESPNLRGIQSVDGNTYLCRY
;
A
#
# COMPACT_ATOMS: atom_id res chain seq x y z
N MET A 1 -10.85 22.04 2.54
CA MET A 1 -10.57 20.83 1.73
C MET A 1 -11.84 20.03 1.77
N ASP A 2 -12.51 19.90 0.64
CA ASP A 2 -13.76 19.18 0.57
C ASP A 2 -13.48 17.69 0.82
N CYS A 3 -14.33 17.05 1.62
CA CYS A 3 -14.17 15.63 1.91
C CYS A 3 -14.61 14.78 0.70
N VAL A 4 -14.03 13.58 0.57
CA VAL A 4 -14.37 12.62 -0.47
C VAL A 4 -15.56 11.79 -0.02
N LYS A 5 -16.57 11.63 -0.89
CA LYS A 5 -17.69 10.69 -0.69
C LYS A 5 -17.48 9.47 -1.57
N ILE A 6 -17.66 8.30 -0.99
CA ILE A 6 -17.88 7.09 -1.77
C ILE A 6 -19.38 7.07 -2.06
N GLU A 7 -19.75 7.22 -3.33
CA GLU A 7 -21.17 7.19 -3.75
C GLU A 7 -21.68 5.75 -3.76
N SER A 8 -22.99 5.58 -3.58
CA SER A 8 -23.63 4.25 -3.65
C SER A 8 -23.30 3.54 -4.97
N GLY A 9 -23.04 2.25 -4.92
CA GLY A 9 -22.62 1.43 -6.06
C GLY A 9 -21.21 1.75 -6.60
N THR A 10 -20.36 2.46 -5.80
CA THR A 10 -19.00 2.79 -6.21
C THR A 10 -17.97 2.49 -5.12
N SER A 11 -16.72 2.39 -5.54
CA SER A 11 -15.54 2.20 -4.70
C SER A 11 -14.37 3.04 -5.19
N LEU A 12 -13.35 3.20 -4.36
CA LEU A 12 -12.13 3.93 -4.68
C LEU A 12 -10.94 2.98 -4.78
N LEU A 13 -10.19 3.10 -5.84
CA LEU A 13 -9.02 2.28 -6.12
C LEU A 13 -7.83 3.14 -6.49
N ARG A 14 -6.66 2.83 -5.95
CA ARG A 14 -5.36 3.34 -6.40
C ARG A 14 -4.40 2.20 -6.67
N VAL A 15 -3.34 2.47 -7.42
CA VAL A 15 -2.27 1.52 -7.69
C VAL A 15 -0.99 1.98 -7.01
N PHE A 16 -0.22 1.04 -6.49
CA PHE A 16 1.11 1.24 -5.90
C PHE A 16 2.14 0.38 -6.62
N HIS A 17 3.17 0.99 -7.16
CA HIS A 17 4.27 0.24 -7.77
C HIS A 17 5.29 -0.12 -6.69
N ALA A 18 5.25 -1.36 -6.21
CA ALA A 18 6.10 -1.87 -5.13
C ALA A 18 7.09 -2.97 -5.57
N ALA A 19 7.17 -3.28 -6.87
CA ALA A 19 8.11 -4.24 -7.43
C ALA A 19 9.48 -3.58 -7.70
N PRO A 20 10.56 -3.91 -6.96
CA PRO A 20 11.78 -3.10 -6.92
C PRO A 20 12.59 -3.10 -8.22
N GLN A 21 12.55 -4.18 -8.99
CA GLN A 21 13.33 -4.32 -10.23
C GLN A 21 12.52 -4.09 -11.51
N ALA A 22 11.20 -3.92 -11.36
CA ALA A 22 10.34 -3.71 -12.51
C ALA A 22 10.51 -2.28 -13.07
N PRO A 23 10.43 -2.10 -14.39
CA PRO A 23 10.47 -0.77 -15.02
C PRO A 23 9.25 0.05 -14.63
N ALA A 24 9.23 1.34 -15.01
CA ALA A 24 8.02 2.15 -14.94
C ALA A 24 6.87 1.48 -15.71
N VAL A 25 5.64 1.60 -15.19
CA VAL A 25 4.51 0.84 -15.69
C VAL A 25 3.32 1.72 -16.10
N ASP A 26 2.59 1.24 -17.09
CA ASP A 26 1.28 1.73 -17.49
C ASP A 26 0.22 0.74 -17.01
N VAL A 27 -0.84 1.25 -16.39
CA VAL A 27 -1.92 0.44 -15.81
C VAL A 27 -3.19 0.58 -16.61
N TYR A 28 -3.71 -0.53 -17.07
CA TYR A 28 -4.96 -0.62 -17.80
C TYR A 28 -6.02 -1.31 -16.93
N ILE A 29 -7.22 -0.78 -16.96
CA ILE A 29 -8.40 -1.38 -16.34
C ILE A 29 -9.43 -1.62 -17.46
N ASN A 30 -9.82 -2.87 -17.68
CA ASN A 30 -10.68 -3.29 -18.79
C ASN A 30 -10.20 -2.68 -20.13
N GLU A 31 -8.92 -2.93 -20.46
CA GLU A 31 -8.25 -2.49 -21.71
C GLU A 31 -8.09 -0.97 -21.87
N LYS A 32 -8.54 -0.18 -20.89
CA LYS A 32 -8.42 1.28 -20.91
C LYS A 32 -7.25 1.73 -20.05
N LEU A 33 -6.35 2.53 -20.63
CA LEU A 33 -5.26 3.17 -19.89
C LEU A 33 -5.83 4.11 -18.82
N VAL A 34 -5.49 3.84 -17.55
CA VAL A 34 -5.95 4.62 -16.39
C VAL A 34 -4.79 5.38 -15.75
N PHE A 35 -3.63 4.75 -15.64
CA PHE A 35 -2.43 5.38 -15.11
C PHE A 35 -1.24 5.10 -16.01
N SER A 36 -0.41 6.10 -16.26
CA SER A 36 0.79 5.98 -17.10
C SER A 36 2.04 6.34 -16.33
N ASN A 37 3.15 5.70 -16.70
CA ASN A 37 4.49 5.98 -16.21
C ASN A 37 4.62 5.98 -14.68
N LEU A 38 3.99 5.00 -14.01
CA LEU A 38 4.09 4.82 -12.56
C LEU A 38 5.42 4.17 -12.23
N GLN A 39 6.30 4.88 -11.54
CA GLN A 39 7.64 4.42 -11.18
C GLN A 39 7.64 3.65 -9.85
N PHE A 40 8.67 2.86 -9.61
CA PHE A 40 8.87 2.20 -8.32
C PHE A 40 8.74 3.17 -7.15
N THR A 41 8.00 2.79 -6.12
CA THR A 41 7.59 3.57 -4.93
C THR A 41 6.54 4.64 -5.16
N GLN A 42 6.00 4.78 -6.36
CA GLN A 42 4.94 5.75 -6.64
C GLN A 42 3.54 5.15 -6.49
N PHE A 43 2.63 6.01 -6.02
CA PHE A 43 1.20 5.74 -5.98
C PHE A 43 0.51 6.52 -7.09
N SER A 44 -0.51 5.93 -7.68
CA SER A 44 -1.48 6.67 -8.47
C SER A 44 -2.40 7.50 -7.56
N SER A 45 -3.18 8.41 -8.16
CA SER A 45 -4.38 8.94 -7.51
C SER A 45 -5.43 7.84 -7.31
N TYR A 46 -6.40 8.08 -6.41
CA TYR A 46 -7.59 7.24 -6.37
C TYR A 46 -8.49 7.54 -7.57
N VAL A 47 -9.02 6.48 -8.19
CA VAL A 47 -10.10 6.55 -9.19
C VAL A 47 -11.36 5.96 -8.60
N LYS A 48 -12.50 6.51 -9.01
CA LYS A 48 -13.82 5.98 -8.66
C LYS A 48 -14.22 4.95 -9.72
N LEU A 49 -14.57 3.76 -9.30
CA LEU A 49 -15.09 2.68 -10.11
C LEU A 49 -16.45 2.23 -9.55
N LYS A 50 -17.33 1.72 -10.40
CA LYS A 50 -18.56 1.04 -9.98
C LYS A 50 -18.21 -0.32 -9.39
N GLU A 51 -19.12 -0.90 -8.61
CA GLU A 51 -19.03 -2.32 -8.26
C GLU A 51 -19.02 -3.21 -9.51
N GLY A 52 -18.33 -4.34 -9.48
CA GLY A 52 -18.25 -5.30 -10.58
C GLY A 52 -16.87 -5.90 -10.77
N GLU A 53 -16.73 -6.73 -11.79
CA GLU A 53 -15.51 -7.40 -12.15
C GLU A 53 -14.64 -6.54 -13.07
N TYR A 54 -13.35 -6.46 -12.76
CA TYR A 54 -12.35 -5.69 -13.50
C TYR A 54 -11.16 -6.57 -13.86
N ARG A 55 -10.69 -6.44 -15.09
CA ARG A 55 -9.38 -6.91 -15.49
C ARG A 55 -8.36 -5.80 -15.33
N ILE A 56 -7.25 -6.10 -14.65
CA ILE A 56 -6.14 -5.17 -14.46
C ILE A 56 -4.92 -5.74 -15.19
N ASP A 57 -4.46 -5.01 -16.20
CA ASP A 57 -3.26 -5.35 -16.96
C ASP A 57 -2.20 -4.26 -16.73
N ILE A 58 -0.99 -4.67 -16.38
CA ILE A 58 0.14 -3.79 -16.18
C ILE A 58 1.17 -4.06 -17.27
N PHE A 59 1.54 -3.02 -17.99
CA PHE A 59 2.54 -3.07 -19.06
C PHE A 59 3.77 -2.26 -18.66
N GLN A 60 4.92 -2.60 -19.22
CA GLN A 60 6.05 -1.67 -19.21
C GLN A 60 5.64 -0.39 -19.94
N THR A 61 5.94 0.77 -19.37
CA THR A 61 5.59 2.07 -19.96
C THR A 61 6.00 2.18 -21.41
N GLY A 62 5.06 2.61 -22.24
CA GLY A 62 5.25 2.79 -23.68
C GLY A 62 5.17 1.50 -24.51
N THR A 63 4.76 0.38 -23.90
CA THR A 63 4.54 -0.89 -24.60
C THR A 63 3.11 -1.40 -24.38
N MET A 64 2.60 -2.19 -25.33
CA MET A 64 1.31 -2.89 -25.23
C MET A 64 1.37 -4.32 -25.80
N LEU A 65 2.59 -4.85 -25.98
CA LEU A 65 2.75 -6.15 -26.62
C LEU A 65 2.27 -7.30 -25.72
N GLN A 66 2.74 -7.30 -24.49
CA GLN A 66 2.39 -8.29 -23.48
C GLN A 66 2.39 -7.64 -22.10
N PRO A 67 1.31 -7.79 -21.31
CA PRO A 67 1.32 -7.31 -19.93
C PRO A 67 2.35 -8.09 -19.11
N ILE A 68 3.08 -7.38 -18.24
CA ILE A 68 4.00 -8.00 -17.29
C ILE A 68 3.26 -8.57 -16.08
N ILE A 69 2.05 -8.06 -15.82
CA ILE A 69 1.11 -8.59 -14.82
C ILE A 69 -0.29 -8.51 -15.41
N SER A 70 -1.08 -9.58 -15.23
CA SER A 70 -2.53 -9.59 -15.47
C SER A 70 -3.24 -10.18 -14.28
N GLY A 71 -4.35 -9.58 -13.87
CA GLY A 71 -5.17 -10.08 -12.78
C GLY A 71 -6.63 -9.63 -12.91
N SER A 72 -7.51 -10.31 -12.19
CA SER A 72 -8.90 -9.93 -12.01
C SER A 72 -9.12 -9.35 -10.62
N LEU A 73 -10.03 -8.40 -10.52
CA LEU A 73 -10.48 -7.79 -9.29
C LEU A 73 -12.00 -7.79 -9.28
N ASP A 74 -12.57 -8.40 -8.26
CA ASP A 74 -13.98 -8.25 -7.94
C ASP A 74 -14.11 -7.12 -6.91
N LEU A 75 -14.82 -6.07 -7.30
CA LEU A 75 -14.92 -4.82 -6.56
C LEU A 75 -16.34 -4.67 -6.02
N ASP A 76 -16.49 -4.78 -4.70
CA ASP A 76 -17.74 -4.53 -4.01
C ASP A 76 -17.97 -3.04 -3.79
N GLU A 77 -19.23 -2.65 -3.55
CA GLU A 77 -19.62 -1.29 -3.17
C GLU A 77 -18.94 -0.84 -1.85
N GLY A 78 -18.56 0.41 -1.78
CA GLY A 78 -18.06 1.06 -0.55
C GLY A 78 -16.62 0.75 -0.21
N GLN A 79 -15.90 -0.01 -1.03
CA GLN A 79 -14.51 -0.35 -0.77
C GLN A 79 -13.55 0.80 -1.07
N MET A 80 -12.43 0.79 -0.37
CA MET A 80 -11.26 1.60 -0.68
C MET A 80 -10.04 0.70 -0.73
N LEU A 81 -9.43 0.59 -1.91
CA LEU A 81 -8.40 -0.40 -2.17
C LEU A 81 -7.12 0.24 -2.70
N THR A 82 -5.98 -0.32 -2.28
CA THR A 82 -4.68 -0.13 -2.92
C THR A 82 -4.29 -1.44 -3.59
N ILE A 83 -4.11 -1.43 -4.92
CA ILE A 83 -3.56 -2.56 -5.67
C ILE A 83 -2.06 -2.37 -5.78
N ALA A 84 -1.29 -3.20 -5.13
CA ALA A 84 0.16 -3.16 -5.20
C ALA A 84 0.67 -4.13 -6.26
N ALA A 85 1.49 -3.63 -7.21
CA ALA A 85 2.31 -4.47 -8.08
C ALA A 85 3.57 -4.86 -7.29
N ILE A 86 3.75 -6.14 -7.02
CA ILE A 86 4.76 -6.69 -6.11
C ILE A 86 5.51 -7.86 -6.74
N GLY A 87 6.57 -8.29 -6.09
CA GLY A 87 7.36 -9.45 -6.48
C GLY A 87 8.65 -9.10 -7.20
N ASN A 88 9.41 -10.12 -7.55
CA ASN A 88 10.60 -10.02 -8.42
C ASN A 88 10.17 -10.11 -9.88
N LEU A 89 11.05 -9.77 -10.81
CA LEU A 89 10.76 -9.79 -12.26
C LEU A 89 10.20 -11.13 -12.76
N ASP A 90 10.64 -12.24 -12.18
CA ASP A 90 10.21 -13.59 -12.56
C ASP A 90 8.90 -14.04 -11.88
N ASP A 91 8.43 -13.30 -10.87
CA ASP A 91 7.22 -13.62 -10.08
C ASP A 91 6.46 -12.35 -9.70
N LEU A 92 6.16 -11.53 -10.70
CA LEU A 92 5.35 -10.33 -10.52
C LEU A 92 3.87 -10.69 -10.31
N SER A 93 3.23 -10.03 -9.36
CA SER A 93 1.81 -10.26 -9.05
C SER A 93 1.12 -9.00 -8.52
N LEU A 94 -0.21 -9.04 -8.47
CA LEU A 94 -1.03 -8.03 -7.81
C LEU A 94 -1.36 -8.47 -6.39
N LEU A 95 -1.24 -7.55 -5.44
CA LEU A 95 -1.76 -7.71 -4.09
C LEU A 95 -2.84 -6.66 -3.84
N VAL A 96 -4.03 -7.13 -3.49
CA VAL A 96 -5.14 -6.26 -3.07
C VAL A 96 -4.98 -5.94 -1.59
N ILE A 97 -4.88 -4.67 -1.25
CA ILE A 97 -4.77 -4.17 0.11
C ILE A 97 -6.02 -3.33 0.39
N ASN A 98 -6.84 -3.82 1.33
CA ASN A 98 -8.03 -3.08 1.76
C ASN A 98 -7.59 -1.92 2.68
N ASP A 99 -7.90 -0.68 2.26
CA ASP A 99 -7.57 0.54 3.01
C ASP A 99 -8.63 0.84 4.10
N ASN A 100 -9.57 -0.10 4.34
CA ASN A 100 -10.58 -0.06 5.39
C ASN A 100 -11.36 1.27 5.40
N ALA A 101 -12.29 1.43 4.45
CA ALA A 101 -13.11 2.63 4.30
C ALA A 101 -13.86 3.02 5.59
N ASP A 102 -14.18 2.06 6.45
CA ASP A 102 -14.86 2.28 7.73
C ASP A 102 -13.95 2.88 8.82
N LYS A 103 -12.63 2.73 8.69
CA LYS A 103 -11.69 3.34 9.63
C LYS A 103 -11.71 4.85 9.48
N LYS A 104 -12.16 5.54 10.51
CA LYS A 104 -12.24 7.01 10.52
C LYS A 104 -11.03 7.61 11.22
N ALA A 105 -10.45 8.65 10.63
CA ALA A 105 -9.42 9.42 11.28
C ALA A 105 -9.97 10.15 12.52
N SER A 106 -9.19 10.29 13.56
CA SER A 106 -9.57 10.93 14.84
C SER A 106 -8.80 12.24 15.03
N PRO A 107 -9.46 13.31 15.52
CA PRO A 107 -8.76 14.57 15.79
C PRO A 107 -7.78 14.49 16.96
N LYS A 108 -7.79 13.41 17.75
CA LYS A 108 -6.95 13.26 18.95
C LYS A 108 -5.72 12.38 18.73
N VAL A 109 -5.78 11.49 17.74
CA VAL A 109 -4.73 10.49 17.49
C VAL A 109 -4.38 10.44 16.01
N SER A 110 -3.27 9.79 15.73
CA SER A 110 -2.89 9.26 14.43
C SER A 110 -3.16 7.76 14.41
N SER A 111 -3.49 7.21 13.26
CA SER A 111 -3.58 5.76 13.09
C SER A 111 -2.56 5.32 12.04
N PHE A 112 -1.92 4.18 12.23
CA PHE A 112 -1.05 3.62 11.19
C PHE A 112 -1.07 2.09 11.22
N ARG A 113 -0.67 1.49 10.12
CA ARG A 113 -0.36 0.06 9.97
C ARG A 113 0.91 -0.11 9.16
N VAL A 114 1.47 -1.31 9.17
CA VAL A 114 2.64 -1.68 8.36
C VAL A 114 2.25 -2.79 7.39
N VAL A 115 2.74 -2.71 6.15
CA VAL A 115 2.56 -3.73 5.10
C VAL A 115 3.92 -4.17 4.63
N HIS A 116 4.17 -5.48 4.57
CA HIS A 116 5.44 -6.05 4.13
C HIS A 116 5.36 -6.45 2.64
N LEU A 117 6.02 -5.69 1.77
CA LEU A 117 6.02 -5.89 0.31
C LEU A 117 7.42 -6.17 -0.26
N SER A 118 8.40 -6.51 0.58
CA SER A 118 9.73 -6.91 0.11
C SER A 118 9.77 -8.42 -0.14
N PRO A 119 9.91 -8.87 -1.40
CA PRO A 119 9.78 -10.30 -1.74
C PRO A 119 10.91 -11.16 -1.20
N ASN A 120 12.13 -10.61 -1.08
CA ASN A 120 13.33 -11.36 -0.69
C ASN A 120 13.69 -11.20 0.79
N THR A 121 12.83 -10.55 1.57
CA THR A 121 13.05 -10.38 3.01
C THR A 121 12.18 -11.36 3.77
N PRO A 122 12.77 -12.22 4.62
CA PRO A 122 12.02 -13.11 5.50
C PRO A 122 11.07 -12.34 6.42
N ALA A 123 10.26 -13.07 7.20
CA ALA A 123 9.39 -12.47 8.19
C ALA A 123 10.18 -11.57 9.16
N VAL A 124 9.62 -10.40 9.43
CA VAL A 124 10.22 -9.37 10.30
C VAL A 124 9.35 -9.07 11.51
N ASP A 125 9.99 -8.70 12.61
CA ASP A 125 9.30 -8.05 13.72
C ASP A 125 9.35 -6.55 13.49
N ILE A 126 8.26 -5.88 13.79
CA ILE A 126 8.15 -4.41 13.67
C ILE A 126 8.23 -3.79 15.05
N LEU A 127 9.18 -2.89 15.22
CA LEU A 127 9.35 -2.12 16.43
C LEU A 127 8.99 -0.66 16.18
N VAL A 128 8.41 -0.04 17.20
CA VAL A 128 8.12 1.41 17.25
C VAL A 128 8.84 1.99 18.46
N ASN A 129 9.80 2.87 18.25
CA ASN A 129 10.67 3.41 19.31
C ASN A 129 11.21 2.28 20.21
N ASN A 130 11.77 1.24 19.61
CA ASN A 130 12.37 0.05 20.25
C ASN A 130 11.37 -0.86 21.03
N LYS A 131 10.06 -0.67 20.84
CA LYS A 131 9.04 -1.55 21.40
C LYS A 131 8.40 -2.38 20.30
N ILE A 132 8.31 -3.68 20.49
CA ILE A 132 7.69 -4.59 19.54
C ILE A 132 6.21 -4.21 19.38
N LEU A 133 5.80 -3.95 18.13
CA LEU A 133 4.43 -3.71 17.71
C LEU A 133 3.77 -5.02 17.21
N VAL A 134 4.50 -5.76 16.40
CA VAL A 134 4.06 -7.03 15.83
C VAL A 134 5.27 -7.93 15.62
N GLU A 135 5.09 -9.22 15.81
CA GLU A 135 6.09 -10.25 15.54
C GLU A 135 5.74 -10.99 14.25
N SER A 136 6.77 -11.41 13.54
CA SER A 136 6.68 -12.32 12.38
C SER A 136 5.76 -11.85 11.24
N LEU A 137 5.83 -10.57 10.88
CA LEU A 137 5.14 -10.03 9.70
C LEU A 137 5.81 -10.56 8.44
N ALA A 138 5.14 -11.44 7.71
CA ALA A 138 5.66 -12.05 6.49
C ALA A 138 5.35 -11.22 5.23
N PHE A 139 6.03 -11.52 4.13
CA PHE A 139 5.74 -10.95 2.82
C PHE A 139 4.26 -11.09 2.46
N LYS A 140 3.66 -10.04 1.88
CA LYS A 140 2.23 -9.89 1.54
C LYS A 140 1.30 -9.70 2.75
N GLN A 141 1.81 -9.69 3.98
CA GLN A 141 1.00 -9.44 5.17
C GLN A 141 0.99 -7.97 5.59
N ASN A 142 -0.03 -7.60 6.35
CA ASN A 142 -0.14 -6.30 7.00
C ASN A 142 -0.57 -6.45 8.46
N THR A 143 -0.19 -5.48 9.28
CA THR A 143 -0.71 -5.34 10.65
C THR A 143 -2.13 -4.78 10.63
N SER A 144 -2.85 -4.89 11.75
CA SER A 144 -4.01 -4.04 11.99
C SER A 144 -3.58 -2.58 12.16
N TYR A 145 -4.53 -1.64 11.99
CA TYR A 145 -4.29 -0.24 12.34
C TYR A 145 -4.16 -0.07 13.84
N VAL A 146 -3.14 0.67 14.26
CA VAL A 146 -2.88 1.03 15.66
C VAL A 146 -3.04 2.53 15.81
N ASP A 147 -3.79 2.94 16.83
CA ASP A 147 -3.94 4.35 17.20
C ASP A 147 -2.79 4.76 18.12
N ILE A 148 -2.15 5.89 17.81
CA ILE A 148 -0.96 6.39 18.50
C ILE A 148 -1.04 7.91 18.64
N ALA A 149 -0.38 8.49 19.64
CA ALA A 149 -0.26 9.93 19.73
C ALA A 149 0.43 10.52 18.50
N PRO A 150 0.05 11.72 18.04
CA PRO A 150 0.79 12.37 16.95
C PRO A 150 2.24 12.66 17.40
N GLY A 151 3.19 12.48 16.48
CA GLY A 151 4.61 12.65 16.79
C GLY A 151 5.53 12.07 15.75
N SER A 152 6.82 12.10 16.04
CA SER A 152 7.87 11.44 15.24
C SER A 152 8.23 10.11 15.90
N TYR A 153 8.30 9.08 15.08
CA TYR A 153 8.55 7.71 15.51
C TYR A 153 9.66 7.08 14.69
N ASN A 154 10.47 6.27 15.37
CA ASN A 154 11.38 5.37 14.69
C ASN A 154 10.68 4.03 14.51
N ILE A 155 10.45 3.64 13.25
CA ILE A 155 9.90 2.34 12.87
C ILE A 155 11.08 1.49 12.41
N GLU A 156 11.25 0.35 13.04
CA GLU A 156 12.33 -0.57 12.72
C GLU A 156 11.74 -1.93 12.34
N ALA A 157 12.30 -2.55 11.30
CA ALA A 157 12.06 -3.94 10.97
C ALA A 157 13.33 -4.74 11.27
N VAL A 158 13.18 -5.77 12.09
CA VAL A 158 14.26 -6.71 12.41
C VAL A 158 13.88 -8.10 11.93
N LEU A 159 14.83 -8.89 11.45
CA LEU A 159 14.57 -10.27 11.06
C LEU A 159 14.05 -11.07 12.28
N ASN A 160 12.94 -11.76 12.11
CA ASN A 160 12.38 -12.58 13.21
C ASN A 160 13.38 -13.65 13.69
N SER A 161 14.21 -14.18 12.79
CA SER A 161 15.11 -15.30 13.05
C SER A 161 16.30 -14.96 13.95
N ASN A 162 16.95 -13.80 13.76
CA ASN A 162 18.19 -13.44 14.43
C ASN A 162 18.17 -12.04 15.04
N LYS A 163 17.04 -11.32 14.90
CA LYS A 163 16.85 -9.94 15.39
C LYS A 163 17.80 -8.90 14.74
N GLU A 164 18.36 -9.22 13.61
CA GLU A 164 19.15 -8.27 12.82
C GLU A 164 18.26 -7.17 12.26
N SER A 165 18.66 -5.91 12.44
CA SER A 165 17.96 -4.75 11.91
C SER A 165 18.16 -4.66 10.40
N VAL A 166 17.07 -4.72 9.63
CA VAL A 166 17.10 -4.68 8.16
C VAL A 166 16.52 -3.39 7.60
N LEU A 167 15.76 -2.65 8.40
CA LEU A 167 15.20 -1.35 8.01
C LEU A 167 15.02 -0.47 9.25
N VAL A 168 15.47 0.78 9.14
CA VAL A 168 15.12 1.86 10.08
C VAL A 168 14.47 2.98 9.28
N PHE A 169 13.27 3.37 9.67
CA PHE A 169 12.48 4.38 8.98
C PHE A 169 11.89 5.40 9.97
N GLY A 170 12.17 6.69 9.73
CA GLY A 170 11.58 7.79 10.51
C GLY A 170 10.19 8.14 9.99
N ALA A 171 9.14 7.96 10.79
CA ALA A 171 7.76 8.29 10.46
C ALA A 171 7.30 9.54 11.22
N VAL A 172 6.66 10.48 10.51
CA VAL A 172 5.98 11.63 11.12
C VAL A 172 4.48 11.41 11.03
N LEU A 173 3.85 11.10 12.16
CA LEU A 173 2.43 10.78 12.27
C LEU A 173 1.68 12.00 12.82
N LYS A 174 0.86 12.64 11.96
CA LYS A 174 0.08 13.82 12.32
C LYS A 174 -1.30 13.41 12.81
N THR A 175 -1.86 14.19 13.73
CA THR A 175 -3.25 14.00 14.18
C THR A 175 -4.23 14.04 13.01
N ASN A 176 -5.34 13.36 13.18
CA ASN A 176 -6.41 13.31 12.17
C ASN A 176 -5.96 12.73 10.82
N ARG A 177 -5.04 11.75 10.86
CA ARG A 177 -4.52 11.05 9.68
C ARG A 177 -4.47 9.55 9.95
N ILE A 178 -4.66 8.80 8.86
CA ILE A 178 -4.51 7.36 8.79
C ILE A 178 -3.38 7.08 7.80
N TYR A 179 -2.43 6.27 8.20
CA TYR A 179 -1.24 5.98 7.41
C TYR A 179 -1.07 4.49 7.18
N THR A 180 -0.53 4.14 6.03
CA THR A 180 0.11 2.85 5.80
C THR A 180 1.59 3.08 5.55
N ILE A 181 2.45 2.34 6.26
CA ILE A 181 3.89 2.28 6.05
C ILE A 181 4.17 0.98 5.32
N TYR A 182 4.72 1.07 4.11
CA TYR A 182 5.07 -0.07 3.28
C TYR A 182 6.56 -0.35 3.38
N ILE A 183 6.93 -1.58 3.68
CA ILE A 183 8.31 -2.07 3.56
C ILE A 183 8.47 -2.60 2.14
N VAL A 184 9.30 -1.93 1.33
CA VAL A 184 9.53 -2.26 -0.07
C VAL A 184 11.02 -2.37 -0.36
N GLY A 185 11.37 -2.82 -1.55
CA GLY A 185 12.76 -3.03 -1.97
C GLY A 185 13.20 -4.45 -1.74
N GLU A 186 14.49 -4.67 -1.84
CA GLU A 186 15.13 -5.97 -1.63
C GLU A 186 16.25 -5.83 -0.59
N SER A 187 16.35 -6.82 0.29
CA SER A 187 17.49 -6.87 1.24
C SER A 187 18.82 -6.88 0.48
N PRO A 188 19.83 -6.05 0.89
CA PRO A 188 19.83 -5.19 2.07
C PRO A 188 19.27 -3.77 1.83
N ASN A 189 18.72 -3.44 0.65
CA ASN A 189 18.32 -2.10 0.25
C ASN A 189 16.81 -1.86 0.47
N LEU A 190 16.32 -2.13 1.68
CA LEU A 190 14.93 -1.89 2.04
C LEU A 190 14.62 -0.40 2.19
N ARG A 191 13.35 -0.04 1.94
CA ARG A 191 12.82 1.31 2.12
C ARG A 191 11.47 1.26 2.84
N GLY A 192 11.27 2.20 3.77
CA GLY A 192 9.96 2.49 4.33
C GLY A 192 9.27 3.58 3.50
N ILE A 193 8.08 3.32 2.99
CA ILE A 193 7.28 4.30 2.25
C ILE A 193 6.03 4.62 3.07
N GLN A 194 5.91 5.86 3.54
CA GLN A 194 4.74 6.33 4.28
C GLN A 194 3.72 6.94 3.32
N SER A 195 2.51 6.41 3.33
CA SER A 195 1.36 6.95 2.59
C SER A 195 0.27 7.39 3.55
N VAL A 196 -0.40 8.49 3.24
CA VAL A 196 -1.69 8.81 3.86
C VAL A 196 -2.77 8.03 3.14
N ASP A 197 -3.55 7.26 3.87
CA ASP A 197 -4.62 6.47 3.28
C ASP A 197 -5.84 7.34 2.97
N GLY A 198 -6.52 7.02 1.87
CA GLY A 198 -7.63 7.84 1.35
C GLY A 198 -8.80 7.99 2.32
N ASN A 199 -9.02 7.00 3.21
CA ASN A 199 -10.03 7.08 4.28
C ASN A 199 -9.82 8.25 5.27
N THR A 200 -8.61 8.82 5.34
CA THR A 200 -8.33 10.08 6.03
C THR A 200 -9.23 11.22 5.54
N TYR A 201 -9.56 11.22 4.26
CA TYR A 201 -10.26 12.30 3.58
C TYR A 201 -11.75 12.03 3.36
N LEU A 202 -12.24 10.87 3.79
CA LEU A 202 -13.66 10.56 3.67
C LEU A 202 -14.53 11.50 4.51
N CYS A 203 -15.69 11.86 3.96
CA CYS A 203 -16.68 12.65 4.68
C CYS A 203 -17.14 11.91 5.95
N ARG A 204 -17.22 12.65 7.04
CA ARG A 204 -17.75 12.17 8.33
C ARG A 204 -19.13 12.75 8.48
N TYR A 205 -20.11 11.91 8.52
CA TYR A 205 -21.50 12.25 8.86
C TYR A 205 -21.85 11.65 10.23
#